data_57fa33dfd76b465bf000ee8b11c0926b
#
_entry.id   57fa33dfd76b465bf000ee8b11c0926b
#
_cell.length_a   1.000
_cell.length_b   1.000
_cell.length_c   1.000
_cell.angle_alpha   90.00
_cell.angle_beta   90.00
_cell.angle_gamma   90.00
#
_symmetry.space_group_name_H-M   'P 1'
#
loop_
_entity.id
_entity.type
_entity.pdbx_description
1 polymer ?
#
loop_
_entity_poly.entity_id
_entity_poly.type
_entity_poly.pdbx_seq_one_letter_code
_entity_poly.pdbx_strand_id
1 'polypeptide(L)'
;MDASSLMEQILSSDNLNRAYLQVVRNKGAEGVDGMKYTELKEHLAKNGENIKEQLRTRKYKPQPVRRVEIPKPDGGFRNLGVPTVTDRFIQQAIAQVLTPIYEEQFHDHSYGFRPNRCAQQAILTALDMMNDGNDWIVDIDLEKFFDTVNHDKLMTIIGRTIKDGDVISIIRKYLVSGIMIDNEYEDSIVGTPQGGNLSPLLANIMLNELDKEMEKRGLNFVRYADDCIIMVGSEMSANRVMRNISHFIEEKLGLKVNMTKSKVDRPRGLKYLGFGFYFDSRAHQFKAKPHAKSVAKFKRRMKELTCRSWGVSNSYKVEKLNQLIRGWINYFKIGSMKVLCATLDQSIRFRLRMCIWKHWKTPQNRAKNLIKLGVYKKLAYSTAYNGARIAHCCQGGAMNVAVTKERLTRFGLISMLDYYTERCVTC
;
A
#
# COMPACT_ATOMS: atom_id res chain seq x y z
N MET A 1 20.88 -30.39 21.56
CA MET A 1 19.73 -30.18 20.67
C MET A 1 20.29 -30.12 19.27
N ASP A 2 20.06 -31.13 18.46
CA ASP A 2 20.45 -31.11 17.07
C ASP A 2 19.71 -29.92 16.41
N ALA A 3 20.47 -28.92 16.00
CA ALA A 3 19.92 -27.79 15.25
C ALA A 3 19.47 -28.33 13.90
N SER A 4 18.16 -28.62 13.76
CA SER A 4 17.61 -28.99 12.45
C SER A 4 18.05 -27.95 11.43
N SER A 5 18.50 -28.37 10.25
CA SER A 5 18.91 -27.42 9.20
C SER A 5 17.78 -26.42 8.91
N LEU A 6 18.10 -25.23 8.44
CA LEU A 6 17.06 -24.25 8.08
C LEU A 6 16.09 -24.81 7.04
N MET A 7 16.59 -25.65 6.14
CA MET A 7 15.73 -26.35 5.16
C MET A 7 14.69 -27.25 5.86
N GLU A 8 15.06 -28.01 6.90
CA GLU A 8 14.07 -28.85 7.61
C GLU A 8 13.06 -28.00 8.40
N GLN A 9 13.47 -26.86 8.94
CA GLN A 9 12.52 -25.89 9.54
C GLN A 9 11.54 -25.35 8.50
N ILE A 10 12.01 -25.02 7.29
CA ILE A 10 11.16 -24.58 6.17
C ILE A 10 10.15 -25.69 5.79
N LEU A 11 10.60 -26.94 5.73
CA LEU A 11 9.79 -28.10 5.33
C LEU A 11 8.94 -28.68 6.47
N SER A 12 9.04 -28.16 7.69
CA SER A 12 8.24 -28.61 8.82
C SER A 12 6.74 -28.45 8.55
N SER A 13 5.95 -29.42 9.05
CA SER A 13 4.50 -29.44 8.80
C SER A 13 3.80 -28.16 9.28
N ASP A 14 4.19 -27.63 10.44
CA ASP A 14 3.61 -26.39 10.99
C ASP A 14 3.91 -25.18 10.11
N ASN A 15 5.15 -25.06 9.63
CA ASN A 15 5.54 -23.95 8.75
C ASN A 15 4.83 -24.05 7.39
N LEU A 16 4.76 -25.23 6.81
CA LEU A 16 4.06 -25.46 5.54
C LEU A 16 2.56 -25.20 5.67
N ASN A 17 1.91 -25.61 6.77
CA ASN A 17 0.51 -25.30 7.01
C ASN A 17 0.26 -23.78 7.11
N ARG A 18 1.09 -23.06 7.82
CA ARG A 18 1.00 -21.58 7.89
C ARG A 18 1.18 -20.95 6.52
N ALA A 19 2.13 -21.44 5.72
CA ALA A 19 2.37 -20.94 4.36
C ALA A 19 1.17 -21.21 3.46
N TYR A 20 0.60 -22.41 3.51
CA TYR A 20 -0.62 -22.76 2.78
C TYR A 20 -1.78 -21.83 3.12
N LEU A 21 -2.09 -21.67 4.41
CA LEU A 21 -3.17 -20.79 4.86
C LEU A 21 -2.98 -19.35 4.39
N GLN A 22 -1.75 -18.83 4.44
CA GLN A 22 -1.43 -17.48 3.99
C GLN A 22 -1.64 -17.30 2.47
N VAL A 23 -1.18 -18.26 1.65
CA VAL A 23 -1.36 -18.23 0.19
C VAL A 23 -2.83 -18.29 -0.19
N VAL A 24 -3.60 -19.19 0.43
CA VAL A 24 -5.05 -19.31 0.19
C VAL A 24 -5.80 -18.05 0.62
N ARG A 25 -5.45 -17.50 1.76
CA ARG A 25 -6.04 -16.23 2.27
C ARG A 25 -5.82 -15.06 1.31
N ASN A 26 -4.67 -14.99 0.67
CA ASN A 26 -4.31 -13.92 -0.25
C ASN A 26 -5.09 -13.95 -1.58
N LYS A 27 -5.66 -15.10 -1.95
CA LYS A 27 -6.47 -15.27 -3.19
C LYS A 27 -5.79 -14.70 -4.44
N GLY A 28 -4.48 -14.91 -4.57
CA GLY A 28 -3.70 -14.36 -5.67
C GLY A 28 -4.06 -14.98 -7.03
N ALA A 29 -3.74 -14.26 -8.10
CA ALA A 29 -3.94 -14.72 -9.47
C ALA A 29 -3.10 -15.98 -9.80
N GLU A 30 -3.48 -16.74 -10.80
CA GLU A 30 -2.75 -17.87 -11.34
C GLU A 30 -1.43 -17.48 -11.99
N GLY A 31 -0.42 -18.35 -11.92
CA GLY A 31 0.86 -18.20 -12.58
C GLY A 31 0.84 -18.64 -14.05
N VAL A 32 2.01 -19.05 -14.57
CA VAL A 32 2.16 -19.57 -15.95
C VAL A 32 1.49 -20.93 -16.15
N ASP A 33 1.32 -21.71 -15.08
CA ASP A 33 0.69 -23.02 -15.05
C ASP A 33 -0.86 -22.98 -15.05
N GLY A 34 -1.45 -21.79 -14.90
CA GLY A 34 -2.90 -21.61 -14.83
C GLY A 34 -3.56 -22.17 -13.55
N MET A 35 -2.79 -22.73 -12.61
CA MET A 35 -3.32 -23.31 -11.38
C MET A 35 -3.85 -22.22 -10.43
N LYS A 36 -5.09 -22.43 -9.95
CA LYS A 36 -5.74 -21.52 -8.99
C LYS A 36 -5.34 -21.86 -7.56
N TYR A 37 -5.39 -20.84 -6.68
CA TYR A 37 -5.11 -21.04 -5.25
C TYR A 37 -6.07 -22.04 -4.58
N THR A 38 -7.28 -22.27 -5.12
CA THR A 38 -8.25 -23.26 -4.63
C THR A 38 -7.81 -24.70 -4.89
N GLU A 39 -6.97 -24.93 -5.89
CA GLU A 39 -6.49 -26.26 -6.30
C GLU A 39 -5.21 -26.67 -5.54
N LEU A 40 -4.58 -25.70 -4.82
CA LEU A 40 -3.31 -25.94 -4.11
C LEU A 40 -3.39 -27.11 -3.13
N LYS A 41 -4.52 -27.29 -2.42
CA LYS A 41 -4.69 -28.40 -1.46
C LYS A 41 -4.55 -29.77 -2.10
N GLU A 42 -5.24 -29.96 -3.20
CA GLU A 42 -5.21 -31.23 -3.95
C GLU A 42 -3.85 -31.46 -4.60
N HIS A 43 -3.25 -30.41 -5.13
CA HIS A 43 -1.91 -30.46 -5.70
C HIS A 43 -0.87 -30.89 -4.65
N LEU A 44 -0.90 -30.30 -3.46
CA LEU A 44 0.03 -30.65 -2.38
C LEU A 44 -0.23 -32.05 -1.80
N ALA A 45 -1.49 -32.51 -1.78
CA ALA A 45 -1.81 -33.88 -1.36
C ALA A 45 -1.19 -34.94 -2.29
N LYS A 46 -1.11 -34.63 -3.60
CA LYS A 46 -0.54 -35.54 -4.61
C LYS A 46 0.98 -35.42 -4.74
N ASN A 47 1.51 -34.19 -4.66
CA ASN A 47 2.89 -33.89 -5.03
C ASN A 47 3.75 -33.39 -3.85
N GLY A 48 3.19 -33.20 -2.66
CA GLY A 48 3.86 -32.52 -1.55
C GLY A 48 5.15 -33.19 -1.11
N GLU A 49 5.16 -34.52 -0.99
CA GLU A 49 6.38 -35.26 -0.59
C GLU A 49 7.46 -35.18 -1.68
N ASN A 50 7.07 -35.26 -2.94
CA ASN A 50 8.01 -35.11 -4.05
C ASN A 50 8.61 -33.69 -4.09
N ILE A 51 7.81 -32.66 -3.82
CA ILE A 51 8.29 -31.27 -3.74
C ILE A 51 9.30 -31.13 -2.59
N LYS A 52 9.02 -31.70 -1.40
CA LYS A 52 9.97 -31.67 -0.27
C LYS A 52 11.28 -32.36 -0.63
N GLU A 53 11.22 -33.54 -1.26
CA GLU A 53 12.40 -34.29 -1.67
C GLU A 53 13.22 -33.52 -2.73
N GLN A 54 12.55 -32.90 -3.69
CA GLN A 54 13.24 -32.05 -4.67
C GLN A 54 13.91 -30.83 -4.02
N LEU A 55 13.33 -30.26 -2.97
CA LEU A 55 13.94 -29.14 -2.22
C LEU A 55 15.17 -29.60 -1.45
N ARG A 56 15.09 -30.75 -0.74
CA ARG A 56 16.23 -31.35 -0.02
C ARG A 56 17.38 -31.72 -0.95
N THR A 57 17.07 -32.25 -2.11
CA THR A 57 18.09 -32.71 -3.08
C THR A 57 18.52 -31.62 -4.06
N ARG A 58 18.09 -30.35 -3.87
CA ARG A 58 18.35 -29.21 -4.77
C ARG A 58 17.87 -29.43 -6.21
N LYS A 59 16.94 -30.36 -6.44
CA LYS A 59 16.42 -30.66 -7.79
C LYS A 59 15.20 -29.78 -8.15
N TYR A 60 14.57 -29.13 -7.17
CA TYR A 60 13.44 -28.24 -7.45
C TYR A 60 13.84 -27.13 -8.42
N LYS A 61 13.02 -26.92 -9.44
CA LYS A 61 13.16 -25.87 -10.46
C LYS A 61 11.94 -24.95 -10.38
N PRO A 62 12.09 -23.71 -9.89
CA PRO A 62 11.01 -22.73 -9.94
C PRO A 62 10.55 -22.48 -11.38
N GLN A 63 9.26 -22.27 -11.55
CA GLN A 63 8.69 -21.88 -12.84
C GLN A 63 8.96 -20.38 -13.10
N PRO A 64 9.04 -19.96 -14.36
CA PRO A 64 9.14 -18.52 -14.68
C PRO A 64 7.90 -17.77 -14.17
N VAL A 65 8.07 -16.50 -13.85
CA VAL A 65 6.95 -15.65 -13.41
C VAL A 65 6.18 -15.14 -14.61
N ARG A 66 4.86 -15.14 -14.53
CA ARG A 66 3.99 -14.53 -15.56
C ARG A 66 4.01 -13.00 -15.41
N ARG A 67 4.43 -12.28 -16.44
CA ARG A 67 4.41 -10.81 -16.45
C ARG A 67 2.98 -10.29 -16.59
N VAL A 68 2.64 -9.29 -15.76
CA VAL A 68 1.40 -8.54 -15.85
C VAL A 68 1.71 -7.05 -15.73
N GLU A 69 1.25 -6.26 -16.68
CA GLU A 69 1.42 -4.82 -16.67
C GLU A 69 0.27 -4.14 -15.94
N ILE A 70 0.58 -3.35 -14.92
CA ILE A 70 -0.40 -2.57 -14.16
C ILE A 70 -0.19 -1.08 -14.48
N PRO A 71 -1.21 -0.36 -14.99
CA PRO A 71 -1.07 1.06 -15.31
C PRO A 71 -0.83 1.89 -14.05
N LYS A 72 0.15 2.79 -14.09
CA LYS A 72 0.43 3.75 -13.03
C LYS A 72 -0.51 4.96 -13.12
N PRO A 73 -0.86 5.60 -11.99
CA PRO A 73 -1.72 6.78 -11.98
C PRO A 73 -1.15 8.01 -12.68
N ASP A 74 0.16 8.08 -12.80
CA ASP A 74 0.97 9.16 -13.40
C ASP A 74 1.41 8.85 -14.83
N GLY A 75 0.92 7.76 -15.41
CA GLY A 75 1.28 7.26 -16.73
C GLY A 75 2.35 6.17 -16.68
N GLY A 76 2.45 5.39 -17.76
CA GLY A 76 3.31 4.22 -17.86
C GLY A 76 2.79 3.00 -17.11
N PHE A 77 3.60 1.94 -17.06
CA PHE A 77 3.21 0.65 -16.49
C PHE A 77 4.18 0.23 -15.38
N ARG A 78 3.67 -0.58 -14.47
CA ARG A 78 4.46 -1.33 -13.48
C ARG A 78 4.41 -2.80 -13.89
N ASN A 79 5.57 -3.40 -14.10
CA ASN A 79 5.70 -4.80 -14.40
C ASN A 79 5.58 -5.63 -13.11
N LEU A 80 4.56 -6.45 -13.02
CA LEU A 80 4.36 -7.38 -11.92
C LEU A 80 4.66 -8.80 -12.42
N GLY A 81 5.50 -9.53 -11.71
CA GLY A 81 5.74 -10.95 -11.97
C GLY A 81 4.85 -11.79 -11.04
N VAL A 82 4.00 -12.62 -11.62
CA VAL A 82 3.10 -13.50 -10.86
C VAL A 82 3.68 -14.92 -10.86
N PRO A 83 4.29 -15.40 -9.75
CA PRO A 83 4.76 -16.79 -9.64
C PRO A 83 3.60 -17.76 -9.63
N THR A 84 3.87 -19.04 -9.91
CA THR A 84 2.89 -20.12 -9.73
C THR A 84 2.41 -20.20 -8.27
N VAL A 85 1.27 -20.80 -8.04
CA VAL A 85 0.74 -20.95 -6.68
C VAL A 85 1.66 -21.81 -5.82
N THR A 86 2.27 -22.84 -6.41
CA THR A 86 3.27 -23.70 -5.75
C THR A 86 4.52 -22.93 -5.38
N ASP A 87 5.05 -22.09 -6.28
CA ASP A 87 6.21 -21.26 -5.99
C ASP A 87 5.92 -20.23 -4.90
N ARG A 88 4.75 -19.61 -4.92
CA ARG A 88 4.32 -18.70 -3.83
C ARG A 88 4.23 -19.41 -2.47
N PHE A 89 3.77 -20.65 -2.47
CA PHE A 89 3.71 -21.46 -1.26
C PHE A 89 5.11 -21.75 -0.70
N ILE A 90 6.06 -22.17 -1.54
CA ILE A 90 7.44 -22.42 -1.12
C ILE A 90 8.13 -21.12 -0.70
N GLN A 91 8.00 -20.04 -1.47
CA GLN A 91 8.53 -18.72 -1.12
C GLN A 91 7.98 -18.22 0.21
N GLN A 92 6.69 -18.45 0.49
CA GLN A 92 6.06 -18.09 1.75
C GLN A 92 6.66 -18.89 2.92
N ALA A 93 6.87 -20.21 2.73
CA ALA A 93 7.49 -21.06 3.74
C ALA A 93 8.92 -20.62 4.07
N ILE A 94 9.71 -20.26 3.04
CA ILE A 94 11.06 -19.69 3.21
C ILE A 94 11.00 -18.36 3.95
N ALA A 95 10.15 -17.45 3.51
CA ALA A 95 10.03 -16.12 4.11
C ALA A 95 9.67 -16.19 5.60
N GLN A 96 8.79 -17.10 6.01
CA GLN A 96 8.38 -17.27 7.41
C GLN A 96 9.50 -17.69 8.34
N VAL A 97 10.46 -18.49 7.85
CA VAL A 97 11.62 -18.96 8.63
C VAL A 97 12.75 -17.92 8.63
N LEU A 98 12.97 -17.25 7.49
CA LEU A 98 14.05 -16.28 7.38
C LEU A 98 13.71 -14.92 8.01
N THR A 99 12.44 -14.50 8.01
CA THR A 99 12.02 -13.19 8.54
C THR A 99 12.48 -12.99 9.99
N PRO A 100 12.26 -13.89 10.96
CA PRO A 100 12.72 -13.69 12.33
C PRO A 100 14.25 -13.49 12.43
N ILE A 101 15.03 -14.22 11.63
CA ILE A 101 16.50 -14.14 11.62
C ILE A 101 16.98 -12.76 11.19
N TYR A 102 16.31 -12.17 10.19
CA TYR A 102 16.69 -10.85 9.67
C TYR A 102 16.05 -9.71 10.44
N GLU A 103 14.92 -9.92 11.14
CA GLU A 103 14.30 -8.89 11.99
C GLU A 103 15.26 -8.39 13.08
N GLU A 104 16.12 -9.26 13.61
CA GLU A 104 17.16 -8.90 14.60
C GLU A 104 18.26 -7.99 14.03
N GLN A 105 18.40 -7.95 12.70
CA GLN A 105 19.44 -7.20 12.01
C GLN A 105 18.93 -5.91 11.36
N PHE A 106 17.62 -5.77 11.19
CA PHE A 106 17.03 -4.62 10.52
C PHE A 106 17.00 -3.41 11.44
N HIS A 107 17.40 -2.27 10.90
CA HIS A 107 17.38 -1.00 11.62
C HIS A 107 15.97 -0.60 12.07
N ASP A 108 15.86 0.06 13.24
CA ASP A 108 14.57 0.45 13.80
C ASP A 108 13.79 1.47 12.95
N HIS A 109 14.47 2.27 12.17
CA HIS A 109 13.86 3.25 11.27
C HIS A 109 13.51 2.68 9.89
N SER A 110 13.58 1.36 9.71
CA SER A 110 13.05 0.64 8.54
C SER A 110 11.68 0.02 8.87
N TYR A 111 10.64 0.37 8.11
CA TYR A 111 9.25 0.03 8.46
C TYR A 111 8.54 -0.82 7.42
N GLY A 112 8.92 -0.73 6.13
CA GLY A 112 8.21 -1.40 5.05
C GLY A 112 8.37 -2.92 5.06
N PHE A 113 7.29 -3.67 4.83
CA PHE A 113 7.29 -5.13 4.73
C PHE A 113 7.80 -5.90 5.95
N ARG A 114 7.77 -5.29 7.11
CA ARG A 114 8.20 -5.91 8.37
C ARG A 114 7.02 -6.23 9.29
N PRO A 115 7.08 -7.33 10.06
CA PRO A 115 6.05 -7.65 11.05
C PRO A 115 5.92 -6.52 12.09
N ASN A 116 4.69 -6.23 12.51
CA ASN A 116 4.39 -5.23 13.54
C ASN A 116 4.86 -3.79 13.24
N ARG A 117 5.28 -3.51 12.01
CA ARG A 117 5.65 -2.18 11.53
C ARG A 117 4.62 -1.68 10.52
N CYS A 118 4.38 -0.38 10.50
CA CYS A 118 3.41 0.23 9.60
C CYS A 118 3.83 1.64 9.14
N ALA A 119 3.14 2.13 8.10
CA ALA A 119 3.41 3.45 7.53
C ALA A 119 3.18 4.59 8.55
N GLN A 120 2.23 4.43 9.46
CA GLN A 120 1.94 5.43 10.49
C GLN A 120 3.13 5.62 11.45
N GLN A 121 3.79 4.55 11.86
CA GLN A 121 5.00 4.62 12.69
C GLN A 121 6.12 5.36 11.95
N ALA A 122 6.34 5.06 10.66
CA ALA A 122 7.32 5.76 9.84
C ALA A 122 7.05 7.28 9.77
N ILE A 123 5.79 7.68 9.64
CA ILE A 123 5.39 9.10 9.61
C ILE A 123 5.62 9.76 10.97
N LEU A 124 5.29 9.11 12.08
CA LEU A 124 5.51 9.65 13.42
C LEU A 124 7.01 9.86 13.69
N THR A 125 7.83 8.85 13.42
CA THR A 125 9.30 8.96 13.56
C THR A 125 9.86 10.09 12.68
N ALA A 126 9.37 10.23 11.44
CA ALA A 126 9.80 11.34 10.59
C ALA A 126 9.40 12.71 11.16
N LEU A 127 8.21 12.82 11.76
CA LEU A 127 7.77 14.06 12.43
C LEU A 127 8.63 14.40 13.65
N ASP A 128 8.98 13.41 14.47
CA ASP A 128 9.85 13.59 15.62
C ASP A 128 11.21 14.17 15.17
N MET A 129 11.84 13.54 14.17
CA MET A 129 13.12 14.01 13.61
C MET A 129 13.02 15.43 13.00
N MET A 130 11.92 15.76 12.31
CA MET A 130 11.69 17.11 11.77
C MET A 130 11.53 18.14 12.90
N ASN A 131 10.88 17.79 13.99
CA ASN A 131 10.64 18.66 15.14
C ASN A 131 11.89 18.82 16.01
N ASP A 132 12.85 17.92 15.93
CA ASP A 132 14.18 18.02 16.55
C ASP A 132 15.14 18.94 15.77
N GLY A 133 14.62 19.73 14.83
CA GLY A 133 15.39 20.72 14.07
C GLY A 133 16.02 20.21 12.77
N ASN A 134 15.71 18.97 12.35
CA ASN A 134 16.18 18.41 11.08
C ASN A 134 15.13 18.63 9.98
N ASP A 135 14.92 19.88 9.60
CA ASP A 135 13.83 20.31 8.70
C ASP A 135 14.26 20.49 7.23
N TRP A 136 15.39 19.90 6.84
CA TRP A 136 15.79 19.70 5.44
C TRP A 136 15.72 18.22 5.09
N ILE A 137 14.98 17.90 4.04
CA ILE A 137 14.66 16.51 3.66
C ILE A 137 15.41 16.15 2.38
N VAL A 138 16.11 15.04 2.43
CA VAL A 138 16.65 14.34 1.27
C VAL A 138 15.70 13.18 0.95
N ASP A 139 14.94 13.32 -0.11
CA ASP A 139 13.98 12.33 -0.61
C ASP A 139 14.65 11.52 -1.73
N ILE A 140 14.90 10.24 -1.52
CA ILE A 140 15.62 9.36 -2.44
C ILE A 140 14.63 8.36 -3.04
N ASP A 141 14.46 8.41 -4.36
CA ASP A 141 13.68 7.45 -5.17
C ASP A 141 14.65 6.54 -5.92
N LEU A 142 14.51 5.23 -5.78
CA LEU A 142 15.31 4.26 -6.51
C LEU A 142 14.67 3.94 -7.86
N GLU A 143 15.47 3.95 -8.94
CA GLU A 143 14.95 3.66 -10.26
C GLU A 143 14.73 2.16 -10.45
N LYS A 144 13.46 1.76 -10.57
CA LYS A 144 13.07 0.35 -10.83
C LYS A 144 13.80 -0.64 -9.92
N PHE A 145 13.85 -0.35 -8.62
CA PHE A 145 14.64 -1.11 -7.63
C PHE A 145 14.54 -2.62 -7.82
N PHE A 146 13.32 -3.18 -7.89
CA PHE A 146 13.13 -4.62 -8.03
C PHE A 146 13.68 -5.20 -9.35
N ASP A 147 13.74 -4.38 -10.41
CA ASP A 147 14.21 -4.81 -11.73
C ASP A 147 15.75 -4.70 -11.88
N THR A 148 16.43 -4.03 -10.92
CA THR A 148 17.86 -3.68 -11.03
C THR A 148 18.76 -4.34 -9.99
N VAL A 149 18.19 -5.08 -9.03
CA VAL A 149 18.96 -5.75 -7.97
C VAL A 149 19.94 -6.75 -8.58
N ASN A 150 21.24 -6.59 -8.29
CA ASN A 150 22.27 -7.53 -8.70
C ASN A 150 22.19 -8.80 -7.84
N HIS A 151 21.98 -9.94 -8.48
CA HIS A 151 21.81 -11.24 -7.82
C HIS A 151 23.02 -11.66 -7.00
N ASP A 152 24.25 -11.48 -7.52
CA ASP A 152 25.46 -11.93 -6.84
C ASP A 152 25.75 -11.07 -5.59
N LYS A 153 25.52 -9.74 -5.67
CA LYS A 153 25.62 -8.87 -4.50
C LYS A 153 24.60 -9.28 -3.42
N LEU A 154 23.35 -9.51 -3.82
CA LEU A 154 22.29 -9.94 -2.89
C LEU A 154 22.62 -11.29 -2.26
N MET A 155 23.06 -12.28 -3.05
CA MET A 155 23.45 -13.60 -2.56
C MET A 155 24.67 -13.53 -1.63
N THR A 156 25.62 -12.63 -1.88
CA THR A 156 26.76 -12.38 -1.00
C THR A 156 26.29 -11.86 0.37
N ILE A 157 25.32 -10.92 0.38
CA ILE A 157 24.76 -10.37 1.62
C ILE A 157 24.02 -11.47 2.40
N ILE A 158 23.17 -12.24 1.71
CA ILE A 158 22.43 -13.37 2.31
C ILE A 158 23.39 -14.40 2.91
N GLY A 159 24.46 -14.75 2.21
CA GLY A 159 25.48 -15.73 2.64
C GLY A 159 26.29 -15.31 3.86
N ARG A 160 26.25 -14.03 4.27
CA ARG A 160 26.84 -13.58 5.54
C ARG A 160 26.06 -14.13 6.74
N THR A 161 24.74 -14.22 6.63
CA THR A 161 23.84 -14.66 7.71
C THR A 161 23.41 -16.11 7.54
N ILE A 162 22.97 -16.49 6.35
CA ILE A 162 22.49 -17.84 6.07
C ILE A 162 23.65 -18.72 5.57
N LYS A 163 23.91 -19.82 6.29
CA LYS A 163 24.98 -20.77 5.94
C LYS A 163 24.44 -22.07 5.35
N ASP A 164 23.13 -22.27 5.38
CA ASP A 164 22.47 -23.45 4.80
C ASP A 164 22.50 -23.36 3.27
N GLY A 165 23.31 -24.23 2.66
CA GLY A 165 23.52 -24.25 1.21
C GLY A 165 22.27 -24.63 0.41
N ASP A 166 21.31 -25.37 1.00
CA ASP A 166 20.07 -25.76 0.34
C ASP A 166 19.14 -24.56 0.24
N VAL A 167 19.06 -23.77 1.33
CA VAL A 167 18.29 -22.52 1.34
C VAL A 167 18.89 -21.48 0.38
N ILE A 168 20.22 -21.33 0.37
CA ILE A 168 20.92 -20.44 -0.59
C ILE A 168 20.64 -20.86 -2.02
N SER A 169 20.71 -22.16 -2.30
CA SER A 169 20.46 -22.71 -3.65
C SER A 169 19.05 -22.38 -4.15
N ILE A 170 18.03 -22.59 -3.33
CA ILE A 170 16.63 -22.33 -3.75
C ILE A 170 16.36 -20.84 -3.91
N ILE A 171 16.91 -19.96 -3.06
CA ILE A 171 16.79 -18.51 -3.22
C ILE A 171 17.41 -18.08 -4.55
N ARG A 172 18.62 -18.55 -4.87
CA ARG A 172 19.27 -18.23 -6.15
C ARG A 172 18.43 -18.70 -7.34
N LYS A 173 17.84 -19.89 -7.27
CA LYS A 173 16.95 -20.39 -8.32
C LYS A 173 15.72 -19.53 -8.54
N TYR A 174 15.12 -18.97 -7.47
CA TYR A 174 14.02 -18.01 -7.60
C TYR A 174 14.44 -16.71 -8.27
N LEU A 175 15.65 -16.22 -8.01
CA LEU A 175 16.15 -15.02 -8.65
C LEU A 175 16.35 -15.19 -10.16
N VAL A 176 16.80 -16.38 -10.60
CA VAL A 176 17.09 -16.68 -12.02
C VAL A 176 15.97 -17.47 -12.72
N SER A 177 14.78 -17.58 -12.13
CA SER A 177 13.70 -18.40 -12.69
C SER A 177 13.12 -17.92 -14.02
N GLY A 178 13.48 -16.71 -14.46
CA GLY A 178 13.02 -16.12 -15.71
C GLY A 178 11.61 -15.51 -15.64
N ILE A 179 11.23 -14.90 -16.74
CA ILE A 179 9.97 -14.18 -16.89
C ILE A 179 9.29 -14.70 -18.16
N MET A 180 7.97 -14.93 -18.09
CA MET A 180 7.14 -15.27 -19.23
C MET A 180 6.34 -14.05 -19.67
N ILE A 181 6.53 -13.63 -20.91
CA ILE A 181 5.83 -12.51 -21.54
C ILE A 181 5.13 -13.04 -22.79
N ASP A 182 3.81 -12.93 -22.85
CA ASP A 182 2.99 -13.37 -24.01
C ASP A 182 3.36 -14.78 -24.54
N ASN A 183 3.67 -15.71 -23.61
CA ASN A 183 4.15 -17.07 -23.82
C ASN A 183 5.59 -17.21 -24.37
N GLU A 184 6.36 -16.13 -24.39
CA GLU A 184 7.78 -16.16 -24.66
C GLU A 184 8.58 -16.10 -23.36
N TYR A 185 9.64 -16.91 -23.28
CA TYR A 185 10.51 -16.98 -22.11
C TYR A 185 11.65 -15.98 -22.25
N GLU A 186 11.86 -15.15 -21.22
CA GLU A 186 13.01 -14.26 -21.07
C GLU A 186 13.81 -14.63 -19.82
N ASP A 187 15.13 -14.67 -19.96
CA ASP A 187 16.04 -14.88 -18.82
C ASP A 187 16.01 -13.69 -17.85
N SER A 188 16.02 -13.98 -16.56
CA SER A 188 16.19 -12.98 -15.49
C SER A 188 17.65 -12.97 -15.04
N ILE A 189 18.47 -12.10 -15.63
CA ILE A 189 19.89 -11.93 -15.27
C ILE A 189 20.05 -10.98 -14.08
N VAL A 190 19.14 -10.03 -13.93
CA VAL A 190 19.09 -9.02 -12.86
C VAL A 190 17.65 -8.85 -12.38
N GLY A 191 17.49 -8.43 -11.14
CA GLY A 191 16.20 -8.10 -10.57
C GLY A 191 15.59 -9.21 -9.72
N THR A 192 14.64 -8.81 -8.91
CA THR A 192 13.77 -9.72 -8.14
C THR A 192 12.36 -9.57 -8.66
N PRO A 193 11.64 -10.67 -8.99
CA PRO A 193 10.29 -10.56 -9.51
C PRO A 193 9.37 -9.76 -8.57
N GLN A 194 8.82 -8.63 -9.04
CA GLN A 194 7.80 -7.90 -8.27
C GLN A 194 6.54 -8.75 -8.16
N GLY A 195 6.22 -9.26 -6.96
CA GLY A 195 5.02 -10.04 -6.69
C GLY A 195 5.28 -11.44 -6.11
N GLY A 196 6.52 -11.88 -6.01
CA GLY A 196 6.90 -13.04 -5.21
C GLY A 196 6.77 -12.78 -3.71
N ASN A 197 6.38 -13.79 -2.94
CA ASN A 197 6.22 -13.68 -1.48
C ASN A 197 7.56 -13.46 -0.74
N LEU A 198 8.67 -13.85 -1.36
CA LEU A 198 10.02 -13.69 -0.82
C LEU A 198 10.63 -12.33 -1.16
N SER A 199 10.23 -11.69 -2.26
CA SER A 199 10.83 -10.46 -2.78
C SER A 199 10.85 -9.29 -1.78
N PRO A 200 9.82 -9.06 -0.93
CA PRO A 200 9.87 -8.01 0.08
C PRO A 200 10.95 -8.20 1.13
N LEU A 201 11.19 -9.44 1.56
CA LEU A 201 12.28 -9.75 2.50
C LEU A 201 13.64 -9.55 1.85
N LEU A 202 13.84 -10.04 0.62
CA LEU A 202 15.08 -9.86 -0.14
C LEU A 202 15.39 -8.38 -0.37
N ALA A 203 14.37 -7.58 -0.67
CA ALA A 203 14.49 -6.12 -0.79
C ALA A 203 15.00 -5.49 0.51
N ASN A 204 14.43 -5.85 1.65
CA ASN A 204 14.87 -5.33 2.95
C ASN A 204 16.29 -5.79 3.30
N ILE A 205 16.68 -7.03 2.98
CA ILE A 205 18.05 -7.54 3.18
C ILE A 205 19.05 -6.70 2.39
N MET A 206 18.76 -6.40 1.12
CA MET A 206 19.64 -5.58 0.28
C MET A 206 19.74 -4.14 0.80
N LEU A 207 18.60 -3.53 1.14
CA LEU A 207 18.54 -2.14 1.59
C LEU A 207 18.99 -1.94 3.05
N ASN A 208 19.12 -3.01 3.84
CA ASN A 208 19.69 -2.92 5.16
C ASN A 208 21.18 -2.51 5.14
N GLU A 209 21.89 -2.78 4.06
CA GLU A 209 23.26 -2.27 3.88
C GLU A 209 23.26 -0.73 3.73
N LEU A 210 22.23 -0.15 3.12
CA LEU A 210 22.01 1.31 3.09
C LEU A 210 21.68 1.84 4.49
N ASP A 211 20.80 1.15 5.22
CA ASP A 211 20.43 1.53 6.59
C ASP A 211 21.65 1.58 7.50
N LYS A 212 22.51 0.55 7.45
CA LYS A 212 23.78 0.49 8.21
C LYS A 212 24.75 1.62 7.84
N GLU A 213 24.83 1.98 6.57
CA GLU A 213 25.69 3.08 6.13
C GLU A 213 25.16 4.44 6.62
N MET A 214 23.83 4.64 6.61
CA MET A 214 23.21 5.86 7.14
C MET A 214 23.41 5.95 8.67
N GLU A 215 23.23 4.85 9.39
CA GLU A 215 23.48 4.75 10.82
C GLU A 215 24.96 5.07 11.17
N LYS A 216 25.91 4.44 10.46
CA LYS A 216 27.34 4.70 10.61
C LYS A 216 27.71 6.17 10.44
N ARG A 217 26.98 6.89 9.59
CA ARG A 217 27.18 8.34 9.36
C ARG A 217 26.39 9.22 10.34
N GLY A 218 25.65 8.65 11.28
CA GLY A 218 24.82 9.37 12.24
C GLY A 218 23.68 10.15 11.58
N LEU A 219 23.11 9.64 10.47
CA LEU A 219 22.05 10.30 9.73
C LEU A 219 20.68 9.92 10.32
N ASN A 220 19.82 10.93 10.50
CA ASN A 220 18.42 10.72 10.80
C ASN A 220 17.68 10.33 9.54
N PHE A 221 17.14 9.12 9.48
CA PHE A 221 16.44 8.63 8.29
C PHE A 221 15.20 7.81 8.63
N VAL A 222 14.28 7.71 7.69
CA VAL A 222 13.13 6.81 7.75
C VAL A 222 12.99 6.12 6.39
N ARG A 223 12.97 4.80 6.40
CA ARG A 223 12.80 4.00 5.18
C ARG A 223 11.53 3.14 5.24
N TYR A 224 10.78 3.15 4.17
CA TYR A 224 9.63 2.26 3.97
C TYR A 224 9.77 1.53 2.63
N ALA A 225 10.29 0.30 2.65
CA ALA A 225 10.72 -0.44 1.46
C ALA A 225 11.80 0.34 0.68
N ASP A 226 11.51 0.69 -0.58
CA ASP A 226 12.36 1.49 -1.46
C ASP A 226 12.23 3.02 -1.26
N ASP A 227 11.16 3.48 -0.61
CA ASP A 227 10.97 4.91 -0.27
C ASP A 227 11.82 5.30 0.96
N CYS A 228 12.83 6.15 0.79
CA CYS A 228 13.74 6.59 1.86
C CYS A 228 13.82 8.11 1.93
N ILE A 229 13.64 8.64 3.14
CA ILE A 229 13.86 10.05 3.44
C ILE A 229 14.92 10.21 4.54
N ILE A 230 15.81 11.20 4.37
CA ILE A 230 16.84 11.53 5.35
C ILE A 230 16.61 12.99 5.79
N MET A 231 16.66 13.25 7.09
CA MET A 231 16.44 14.56 7.69
C MET A 231 17.73 15.13 8.22
N VAL A 232 18.02 16.39 7.89
CA VAL A 232 19.20 17.12 8.31
C VAL A 232 18.90 18.59 8.64
N GLY A 233 19.79 19.26 9.39
CA GLY A 233 19.56 20.62 9.88
C GLY A 233 19.82 21.75 8.88
N SER A 234 20.46 21.48 7.71
CA SER A 234 20.77 22.55 6.75
C SER A 234 20.75 22.08 5.30
N GLU A 235 20.50 23.03 4.38
CA GLU A 235 20.49 22.78 2.93
C GLU A 235 21.83 22.25 2.41
N MET A 236 22.92 22.82 2.91
CA MET A 236 24.27 22.43 2.53
C MET A 236 24.53 20.98 2.94
N SER A 237 24.11 20.59 4.16
CA SER A 237 24.17 19.18 4.61
C SER A 237 23.31 18.29 3.77
N ALA A 238 22.07 18.69 3.42
CA ALA A 238 21.16 17.90 2.60
C ALA A 238 21.75 17.63 1.21
N ASN A 239 22.29 18.63 0.54
CA ASN A 239 22.92 18.48 -0.76
C ASN A 239 24.17 17.60 -0.70
N ARG A 240 24.97 17.66 0.39
CA ARG A 240 26.12 16.79 0.62
C ARG A 240 25.67 15.33 0.85
N VAL A 241 24.65 15.13 1.66
CA VAL A 241 24.08 13.81 1.95
C VAL A 241 23.51 13.19 0.68
N MET A 242 22.73 13.94 -0.10
CA MET A 242 22.19 13.48 -1.39
C MET A 242 23.31 12.92 -2.28
N ARG A 243 24.38 13.67 -2.50
CA ARG A 243 25.51 13.21 -3.34
C ARG A 243 26.18 11.97 -2.78
N ASN A 244 26.50 11.95 -1.48
CA ASN A 244 27.25 10.87 -0.86
C ASN A 244 26.45 9.59 -0.76
N ILE A 245 25.16 9.67 -0.46
CA ILE A 245 24.28 8.50 -0.36
C ILE A 245 23.96 7.97 -1.76
N SER A 246 23.70 8.85 -2.74
CA SER A 246 23.53 8.41 -4.13
C SER A 246 24.76 7.67 -4.65
N HIS A 247 25.95 8.19 -4.40
CA HIS A 247 27.21 7.52 -4.78
C HIS A 247 27.35 6.14 -4.08
N PHE A 248 27.02 6.04 -2.80
CA PHE A 248 27.03 4.74 -2.09
C PHE A 248 26.05 3.74 -2.71
N ILE A 249 24.82 4.18 -3.02
CA ILE A 249 23.79 3.36 -3.65
C ILE A 249 24.27 2.84 -5.01
N GLU A 250 24.87 3.69 -5.82
CA GLU A 250 25.30 3.34 -7.17
C GLU A 250 26.58 2.46 -7.17
N GLU A 251 27.61 2.85 -6.47
CA GLU A 251 28.89 2.15 -6.48
C GLU A 251 28.90 0.88 -5.62
N LYS A 252 28.36 0.96 -4.40
CA LYS A 252 28.41 -0.16 -3.46
C LYS A 252 27.26 -1.13 -3.66
N LEU A 253 26.04 -0.64 -3.75
CA LEU A 253 24.89 -1.50 -3.91
C LEU A 253 24.62 -1.87 -5.38
N GLY A 254 25.11 -1.08 -6.36
CA GLY A 254 24.86 -1.29 -7.78
C GLY A 254 23.40 -1.03 -8.17
N LEU A 255 22.72 -0.18 -7.40
CA LEU A 255 21.37 0.26 -7.68
C LEU A 255 21.43 1.64 -8.36
N LYS A 256 20.32 2.07 -8.99
CA LYS A 256 20.26 3.38 -9.64
C LYS A 256 19.35 4.33 -8.85
N VAL A 257 19.83 5.56 -8.64
CA VAL A 257 19.04 6.64 -8.08
C VAL A 257 18.28 7.37 -9.18
N ASN A 258 16.99 7.56 -9.01
CA ASN A 258 16.16 8.34 -9.92
C ASN A 258 16.34 9.84 -9.65
N MET A 259 17.33 10.46 -10.29
CA MET A 259 17.66 11.87 -10.08
C MET A 259 16.55 12.85 -10.47
N THR A 260 15.58 12.44 -11.29
CA THR A 260 14.45 13.31 -11.66
C THR A 260 13.35 13.35 -10.58
N LYS A 261 13.28 12.34 -9.73
CA LYS A 261 12.32 12.26 -8.64
C LYS A 261 12.95 12.51 -7.29
N SER A 262 14.21 12.14 -7.11
CA SER A 262 14.97 12.43 -5.90
C SER A 262 15.18 13.94 -5.76
N LYS A 263 14.99 14.47 -4.57
CA LYS A 263 15.09 15.92 -4.33
C LYS A 263 15.50 16.24 -2.92
N VAL A 264 16.06 17.42 -2.77
CA VAL A 264 16.24 18.12 -1.50
C VAL A 264 15.14 19.15 -1.36
N ASP A 265 14.39 19.12 -0.27
CA ASP A 265 13.24 20.03 -0.08
C ASP A 265 12.97 20.25 1.40
N ARG A 266 12.12 21.21 1.71
CA ARG A 266 11.55 21.42 3.06
C ARG A 266 10.35 20.47 3.28
N PRO A 267 9.96 20.18 4.54
CA PRO A 267 8.83 19.29 4.84
C PRO A 267 7.53 19.67 4.13
N ARG A 268 7.28 20.95 3.86
CA ARG A 268 6.09 21.43 3.15
C ARG A 268 5.99 20.93 1.71
N GLY A 269 7.12 20.69 1.05
CA GLY A 269 7.20 20.16 -0.32
C GLY A 269 7.21 18.63 -0.39
N LEU A 270 7.34 17.95 0.74
CA LEU A 270 7.43 16.51 0.81
C LEU A 270 6.07 15.84 0.66
N LYS A 271 6.06 14.74 -0.12
CA LYS A 271 5.00 13.73 -0.12
C LYS A 271 5.63 12.40 0.27
N TYR A 272 5.37 11.92 1.47
CA TYR A 272 5.88 10.62 1.93
C TYR A 272 4.74 9.71 2.36
N LEU A 273 4.70 8.49 1.86
CA LEU A 273 3.66 7.48 2.15
C LEU A 273 2.22 8.02 2.04
N GLY A 274 1.98 8.93 1.09
CA GLY A 274 0.66 9.54 0.90
C GLY A 274 0.34 10.70 1.82
N PHE A 275 1.17 11.01 2.81
CA PHE A 275 1.08 12.17 3.67
C PHE A 275 1.83 13.37 3.07
N GLY A 276 1.42 14.56 3.45
CA GLY A 276 2.16 15.80 3.33
C GLY A 276 2.34 16.41 4.72
N PHE A 277 3.22 17.39 4.83
CA PHE A 277 3.58 17.99 6.10
C PHE A 277 3.31 19.50 6.09
N TYR A 278 3.10 20.08 7.25
CA TYR A 278 2.94 21.52 7.42
C TYR A 278 3.39 21.93 8.81
N PHE A 279 3.85 23.17 8.94
CA PHE A 279 4.22 23.75 10.23
C PHE A 279 2.97 24.36 10.88
N ASP A 280 2.64 23.92 12.07
CA ASP A 280 1.58 24.49 12.91
C ASP A 280 2.17 25.59 13.78
N SER A 281 1.94 26.85 13.39
CA SER A 281 2.49 28.01 14.10
C SER A 281 1.98 28.18 15.53
N ARG A 282 0.84 27.58 15.89
CA ARG A 282 0.33 27.63 17.27
C ARG A 282 1.03 26.63 18.18
N ALA A 283 1.30 25.43 17.65
CA ALA A 283 1.98 24.38 18.38
C ALA A 283 3.51 24.43 18.20
N HIS A 284 4.02 25.34 17.35
CA HIS A 284 5.44 25.43 16.97
C HIS A 284 6.07 24.10 16.54
N GLN A 285 5.33 23.30 15.76
CA GLN A 285 5.80 21.98 15.33
C GLN A 285 5.26 21.59 13.95
N PHE A 286 5.99 20.70 13.28
CA PHE A 286 5.50 20.05 12.06
C PHE A 286 4.43 19.02 12.41
N LYS A 287 3.40 18.97 11.57
CA LYS A 287 2.30 17.99 11.64
C LYS A 287 2.05 17.36 10.28
N ALA A 288 1.57 16.13 10.28
CA ALA A 288 1.16 15.44 9.06
C ALA A 288 -0.31 15.76 8.70
N LYS A 289 -0.61 15.68 7.41
CA LYS A 289 -1.96 15.73 6.84
C LYS A 289 -1.99 14.84 5.59
N PRO A 290 -3.16 14.38 5.12
CA PRO A 290 -3.24 13.72 3.82
C PRO A 290 -2.73 14.65 2.71
N HIS A 291 -1.83 14.13 1.86
CA HIS A 291 -1.31 14.91 0.73
C HIS A 291 -2.42 15.19 -0.31
N ALA A 292 -2.34 16.31 -1.02
CA ALA A 292 -3.35 16.73 -2.01
C ALA A 292 -3.66 15.65 -3.05
N LYS A 293 -2.65 14.91 -3.55
CA LYS A 293 -2.83 13.78 -4.47
C LYS A 293 -3.64 12.63 -3.84
N SER A 294 -3.47 12.35 -2.55
CA SER A 294 -4.23 11.33 -1.81
C SER A 294 -5.69 11.75 -1.63
N VAL A 295 -5.93 13.02 -1.33
CA VAL A 295 -7.28 13.61 -1.26
C VAL A 295 -7.97 13.56 -2.63
N ALA A 296 -7.26 13.91 -3.71
CA ALA A 296 -7.79 13.85 -5.07
C ALA A 296 -8.18 12.40 -5.46
N LYS A 297 -7.36 11.40 -5.11
CA LYS A 297 -7.66 9.97 -5.32
C LYS A 297 -8.93 9.56 -4.57
N PHE A 298 -9.08 9.96 -3.31
CA PHE A 298 -10.29 9.71 -2.53
C PHE A 298 -11.52 10.34 -3.18
N LYS A 299 -11.44 11.64 -3.56
CA LYS A 299 -12.54 12.35 -4.23
C LYS A 299 -12.94 11.70 -5.55
N ARG A 300 -11.98 11.22 -6.34
CA ARG A 300 -12.26 10.47 -7.58
C ARG A 300 -13.04 9.19 -7.27
N ARG A 301 -12.56 8.36 -6.34
CA ARG A 301 -13.23 7.12 -5.97
C ARG A 301 -14.63 7.35 -5.37
N MET A 302 -14.79 8.38 -4.54
CA MET A 302 -16.09 8.83 -4.04
C MET A 302 -17.05 9.18 -5.17
N LYS A 303 -16.57 9.90 -6.21
CA LYS A 303 -17.37 10.24 -7.40
C LYS A 303 -17.84 9.00 -8.16
N GLU A 304 -16.97 8.03 -8.36
CA GLU A 304 -17.30 6.75 -9.01
C GLU A 304 -18.39 6.01 -8.24
N LEU A 305 -18.21 5.81 -6.93
CA LEU A 305 -19.17 5.11 -6.06
C LEU A 305 -20.51 5.82 -5.92
N THR A 306 -20.56 7.13 -6.18
CA THR A 306 -21.80 7.94 -6.16
C THR A 306 -22.25 8.36 -7.56
N CYS A 307 -21.85 7.60 -8.60
CA CYS A 307 -22.32 7.82 -9.96
C CYS A 307 -23.83 7.57 -10.05
N ARG A 308 -24.55 8.54 -10.61
CA ARG A 308 -26.01 8.49 -10.74
C ARG A 308 -26.51 7.47 -11.78
N SER A 309 -25.69 7.18 -12.78
CA SER A 309 -25.95 6.18 -13.82
C SER A 309 -25.51 4.77 -13.45
N TRP A 310 -24.84 4.61 -12.31
CA TRP A 310 -24.51 3.28 -11.81
C TRP A 310 -25.78 2.59 -11.30
N GLY A 311 -26.24 1.55 -11.99
CA GLY A 311 -27.53 0.88 -11.82
C GLY A 311 -27.71 0.08 -10.52
N VAL A 312 -27.05 0.47 -9.42
CA VAL A 312 -27.12 -0.21 -8.13
C VAL A 312 -27.98 0.56 -7.11
N SER A 313 -28.43 -0.14 -6.06
CA SER A 313 -29.20 0.46 -4.97
C SER A 313 -28.41 1.52 -4.19
N ASN A 314 -29.12 2.43 -3.52
CA ASN A 314 -28.47 3.40 -2.64
C ASN A 314 -27.84 2.72 -1.40
N SER A 315 -28.41 1.61 -0.92
CA SER A 315 -27.83 0.81 0.18
C SER A 315 -26.45 0.27 -0.20
N TYR A 316 -26.33 -0.30 -1.39
CA TYR A 316 -25.06 -0.79 -1.89
C TYR A 316 -24.02 0.33 -2.05
N LYS A 317 -24.46 1.51 -2.54
CA LYS A 317 -23.56 2.68 -2.62
C LYS A 317 -23.04 3.11 -1.25
N VAL A 318 -23.91 3.14 -0.25
CA VAL A 318 -23.55 3.48 1.15
C VAL A 318 -22.61 2.44 1.73
N GLU A 319 -22.83 1.15 1.49
CA GLU A 319 -21.90 0.09 1.92
C GLU A 319 -20.49 0.30 1.34
N LYS A 320 -20.39 0.53 0.03
CA LYS A 320 -19.09 0.77 -0.64
C LYS A 320 -18.43 2.08 -0.21
N LEU A 321 -19.22 3.13 0.05
CA LEU A 321 -18.72 4.38 0.62
C LEU A 321 -18.15 4.15 2.03
N ASN A 322 -18.85 3.39 2.87
CA ASN A 322 -18.38 3.08 4.23
C ASN A 322 -17.06 2.30 4.21
N GLN A 323 -16.90 1.34 3.29
CA GLN A 323 -15.62 0.64 3.09
C GLN A 323 -14.49 1.63 2.72
N LEU A 324 -14.75 2.54 1.79
CA LEU A 324 -13.80 3.59 1.38
C LEU A 324 -13.46 4.54 2.54
N ILE A 325 -14.48 5.02 3.28
CA ILE A 325 -14.31 5.94 4.41
C ILE A 325 -13.47 5.30 5.52
N ARG A 326 -13.83 4.09 5.95
CA ARG A 326 -13.09 3.37 7.00
C ARG A 326 -11.64 3.14 6.63
N GLY A 327 -11.37 2.61 5.43
CA GLY A 327 -10.01 2.36 4.97
C GLY A 327 -9.17 3.64 4.92
N TRP A 328 -9.75 4.73 4.39
CA TRP A 328 -9.04 6.00 4.25
C TRP A 328 -8.76 6.67 5.61
N ILE A 329 -9.74 6.72 6.50
CA ILE A 329 -9.56 7.33 7.84
C ILE A 329 -8.60 6.50 8.68
N ASN A 330 -8.73 5.17 8.71
CA ASN A 330 -7.82 4.31 9.46
C ASN A 330 -6.35 4.46 9.01
N TYR A 331 -6.12 4.74 7.73
CA TYR A 331 -4.78 4.98 7.22
C TYR A 331 -4.24 6.36 7.63
N PHE A 332 -5.06 7.41 7.49
CA PHE A 332 -4.62 8.80 7.68
C PHE A 332 -4.92 9.37 9.08
N LYS A 333 -5.48 8.60 10.01
CA LYS A 333 -5.97 9.07 11.33
C LYS A 333 -4.95 9.84 12.17
N ILE A 334 -3.65 9.57 12.00
CA ILE A 334 -2.57 10.29 12.69
C ILE A 334 -2.38 11.73 12.15
N GLY A 335 -2.94 12.04 11.00
CA GLY A 335 -2.83 13.35 10.36
C GLY A 335 -3.99 14.29 10.72
N SER A 336 -3.73 15.58 10.65
CA SER A 336 -4.73 16.63 10.88
C SER A 336 -5.79 16.64 9.77
N MET A 337 -7.00 16.14 10.04
CA MET A 337 -8.05 15.97 9.02
C MET A 337 -9.41 16.54 9.38
N LYS A 338 -9.61 17.12 10.56
CA LYS A 338 -10.94 17.54 11.06
C LYS A 338 -11.74 18.36 10.04
N VAL A 339 -11.14 19.44 9.53
CA VAL A 339 -11.78 20.34 8.54
C VAL A 339 -12.00 19.62 7.20
N LEU A 340 -11.03 18.80 6.79
CA LEU A 340 -11.13 18.03 5.55
C LEU A 340 -12.26 16.99 5.63
N CYS A 341 -12.40 16.28 6.74
CA CYS A 341 -13.49 15.31 6.96
C CYS A 341 -14.85 16.00 6.90
N ALA A 342 -15.01 17.16 7.55
CA ALA A 342 -16.25 17.93 7.49
C ALA A 342 -16.62 18.33 6.04
N THR A 343 -15.64 18.78 5.25
CA THR A 343 -15.83 19.16 3.84
C THR A 343 -16.18 17.96 2.96
N LEU A 344 -15.52 16.82 3.18
CA LEU A 344 -15.80 15.59 2.43
C LEU A 344 -17.17 15.02 2.79
N ASP A 345 -17.57 15.07 4.06
CA ASP A 345 -18.93 14.70 4.51
C ASP A 345 -20.02 15.50 3.79
N GLN A 346 -19.83 16.83 3.65
CA GLN A 346 -20.77 17.66 2.88
C GLN A 346 -20.84 17.18 1.42
N SER A 347 -19.68 16.93 0.81
CA SER A 347 -19.61 16.43 -0.57
C SER A 347 -20.29 15.08 -0.75
N ILE A 348 -20.11 14.14 0.18
CA ILE A 348 -20.74 12.82 0.16
C ILE A 348 -22.26 12.96 0.27
N ARG A 349 -22.75 13.73 1.24
CA ARG A 349 -24.19 13.96 1.43
C ARG A 349 -24.82 14.59 0.18
N PHE A 350 -24.19 15.60 -0.39
CA PHE A 350 -24.66 16.23 -1.62
C PHE A 350 -24.76 15.21 -2.77
N ARG A 351 -23.75 14.39 -2.98
CA ARG A 351 -23.75 13.39 -4.04
C ARG A 351 -24.80 12.28 -3.81
N LEU A 352 -25.00 11.84 -2.58
CA LEU A 352 -26.08 10.90 -2.27
C LEU A 352 -27.47 11.50 -2.48
N ARG A 353 -27.68 12.79 -2.13
CA ARG A 353 -28.92 13.50 -2.47
C ARG A 353 -29.20 13.47 -3.96
N MET A 354 -28.19 13.68 -4.81
CA MET A 354 -28.35 13.57 -6.27
C MET A 354 -28.71 12.15 -6.72
N CYS A 355 -28.17 11.11 -6.08
CA CYS A 355 -28.54 9.72 -6.38
C CYS A 355 -29.99 9.44 -5.97
N ILE A 356 -30.41 9.85 -4.77
CA ILE A 356 -31.78 9.71 -4.26
C ILE A 356 -32.76 10.44 -5.17
N TRP A 357 -32.46 11.69 -5.52
CA TRP A 357 -33.26 12.48 -6.46
C TRP A 357 -33.47 11.81 -7.81
N LYS A 358 -32.41 11.23 -8.37
CA LYS A 358 -32.48 10.47 -9.63
C LYS A 358 -33.36 9.24 -9.52
N HIS A 359 -33.33 8.53 -8.39
CA HIS A 359 -34.16 7.34 -8.14
C HIS A 359 -35.67 7.66 -8.04
N TRP A 360 -36.05 8.87 -7.62
CA TRP A 360 -37.45 9.26 -7.57
C TRP A 360 -38.08 9.52 -8.92
N LYS A 361 -37.33 9.46 -10.00
CA LYS A 361 -37.68 9.52 -11.42
C LYS A 361 -38.55 10.73 -11.80
N THR A 362 -39.86 10.71 -11.46
CA THR A 362 -40.87 11.71 -11.90
C THR A 362 -41.03 12.85 -10.91
N PRO A 363 -41.44 14.06 -11.33
CA PRO A 363 -41.72 15.19 -10.46
C PRO A 363 -42.74 14.85 -9.35
N GLN A 364 -43.81 14.10 -9.70
CA GLN A 364 -44.82 13.65 -8.75
C GLN A 364 -44.23 12.82 -7.62
N ASN A 365 -43.38 11.82 -7.97
CA ASN A 365 -42.72 10.99 -6.97
C ASN A 365 -41.72 11.80 -6.13
N ARG A 366 -41.04 12.77 -6.72
CA ARG A 366 -40.13 13.68 -5.98
C ARG A 366 -40.92 14.50 -4.96
N ALA A 367 -42.03 15.14 -5.36
CA ALA A 367 -42.88 15.92 -4.46
C ALA A 367 -43.42 15.03 -3.31
N LYS A 368 -43.97 13.85 -3.65
CA LYS A 368 -44.51 12.88 -2.68
C LYS A 368 -43.43 12.46 -1.65
N ASN A 369 -42.21 12.11 -2.11
CA ASN A 369 -41.13 11.71 -1.22
C ASN A 369 -40.60 12.87 -0.37
N LEU A 370 -40.50 14.10 -0.91
CA LEU A 370 -40.15 15.28 -0.14
C LEU A 370 -41.13 15.54 1.00
N ILE A 371 -42.46 15.49 0.71
CA ILE A 371 -43.50 15.67 1.72
C ILE A 371 -43.42 14.57 2.79
N LYS A 372 -43.27 13.30 2.37
CA LYS A 372 -43.08 12.16 3.29
C LYS A 372 -41.89 12.35 4.23
N LEU A 373 -40.85 13.04 3.74
CA LEU A 373 -39.64 13.35 4.50
C LEU A 373 -39.73 14.69 5.26
N GLY A 374 -40.94 15.28 5.40
CA GLY A 374 -41.19 16.43 6.25
C GLY A 374 -40.93 17.78 5.59
N VAL A 375 -40.82 17.83 4.27
CA VAL A 375 -40.73 19.11 3.54
C VAL A 375 -42.13 19.71 3.38
N TYR A 376 -42.29 21.00 3.65
CA TYR A 376 -43.56 21.71 3.45
C TYR A 376 -44.07 21.58 2.02
N LYS A 377 -45.38 21.30 1.85
CA LYS A 377 -46.03 20.93 0.58
C LYS A 377 -45.68 21.88 -0.55
N LYS A 378 -45.84 23.21 -0.37
CA LYS A 378 -45.55 24.23 -1.38
C LYS A 378 -44.09 24.17 -1.86
N LEU A 379 -43.14 24.05 -0.92
CA LEU A 379 -41.71 23.94 -1.22
C LEU A 379 -41.37 22.61 -1.92
N ALA A 380 -42.02 21.52 -1.53
CA ALA A 380 -41.81 20.22 -2.18
C ALA A 380 -42.24 20.25 -3.68
N TYR A 381 -43.41 20.78 -3.97
CA TYR A 381 -43.88 20.92 -5.34
C TYR A 381 -43.03 21.90 -6.15
N SER A 382 -42.75 23.10 -5.64
CA SER A 382 -41.90 24.07 -6.34
C SER A 382 -40.50 23.51 -6.66
N THR A 383 -39.92 22.75 -5.75
CA THR A 383 -38.61 22.11 -6.00
C THR A 383 -38.70 20.93 -6.98
N ALA A 384 -39.74 20.11 -6.89
CA ALA A 384 -39.91 18.93 -7.74
C ALA A 384 -40.17 19.26 -9.19
N TYR A 385 -40.87 20.37 -9.48
CA TYR A 385 -41.26 20.83 -10.83
C TYR A 385 -40.39 21.96 -11.39
N ASN A 386 -39.31 22.34 -10.68
CA ASN A 386 -38.45 23.47 -11.06
C ASN A 386 -37.78 23.33 -12.43
N GLY A 387 -37.68 22.12 -13.02
CA GLY A 387 -36.98 21.94 -14.30
C GLY A 387 -35.46 22.14 -14.26
N ALA A 388 -34.92 22.64 -13.16
CA ALA A 388 -33.49 22.91 -12.99
C ALA A 388 -32.65 21.65 -13.00
N ARG A 389 -31.34 21.82 -13.21
CA ARG A 389 -30.38 20.72 -13.13
C ARG A 389 -30.42 20.04 -11.74
N ILE A 390 -30.28 18.72 -11.71
CA ILE A 390 -30.31 17.90 -10.47
C ILE A 390 -29.43 18.46 -9.37
N ALA A 391 -28.24 18.95 -9.73
CA ALA A 391 -27.30 19.54 -8.77
C ALA A 391 -27.91 20.75 -8.06
N HIS A 392 -28.58 21.62 -8.79
CA HIS A 392 -29.25 22.81 -8.22
C HIS A 392 -30.37 22.42 -7.26
N CYS A 393 -31.25 21.49 -7.66
CA CYS A 393 -32.33 20.99 -6.79
C CYS A 393 -31.79 20.35 -5.50
N CYS A 394 -30.62 19.69 -5.58
CA CYS A 394 -30.01 19.00 -4.44
C CYS A 394 -29.17 19.89 -3.51
N GLN A 395 -28.83 21.11 -3.93
CA GLN A 395 -28.22 22.14 -3.07
C GLN A 395 -29.30 22.92 -2.28
N GLY A 396 -30.53 22.95 -2.76
CA GLY A 396 -31.62 23.71 -2.17
C GLY A 396 -32.10 23.21 -0.82
N GLY A 397 -32.85 24.10 -0.08
CA GLY A 397 -33.37 23.86 1.25
C GLY A 397 -34.23 22.58 1.36
N ALA A 398 -35.08 22.30 0.36
CA ALA A 398 -35.94 21.12 0.35
C ALA A 398 -35.17 19.81 0.54
N MET A 399 -34.11 19.59 -0.24
CA MET A 399 -33.29 18.36 -0.11
C MET A 399 -32.45 18.33 1.16
N ASN A 400 -32.09 19.49 1.71
CA ASN A 400 -31.38 19.55 2.99
C ASN A 400 -32.29 19.15 4.16
N VAL A 401 -33.56 19.54 4.11
CA VAL A 401 -34.59 19.11 5.08
C VAL A 401 -34.96 17.64 4.92
N ALA A 402 -35.12 17.19 3.65
CA ALA A 402 -35.53 15.82 3.34
C ALA A 402 -34.43 14.78 3.65
N VAL A 403 -33.18 15.09 3.37
CA VAL A 403 -32.05 14.15 3.47
C VAL A 403 -30.98 14.77 4.37
N THR A 404 -31.24 14.74 5.69
CA THR A 404 -30.32 15.26 6.71
C THR A 404 -29.15 14.29 6.98
N LYS A 405 -28.16 14.75 7.78
CA LYS A 405 -27.06 13.90 8.29
C LYS A 405 -27.65 12.71 9.08
N GLU A 406 -28.57 12.98 9.99
CA GLU A 406 -29.18 12.00 10.89
C GLU A 406 -29.94 10.90 10.13
N ARG A 407 -30.67 11.27 9.07
CA ARG A 407 -31.36 10.32 8.22
C ARG A 407 -30.39 9.42 7.44
N LEU A 408 -29.33 10.00 6.89
CA LEU A 408 -28.30 9.23 6.20
C LEU A 408 -27.55 8.31 7.19
N THR A 409 -27.32 8.74 8.41
CA THR A 409 -26.72 7.91 9.46
C THR A 409 -27.65 6.74 9.84
N ARG A 410 -28.96 6.98 9.99
CA ARG A 410 -29.95 5.90 10.20
C ARG A 410 -30.03 4.94 9.00
N PHE A 411 -29.77 5.43 7.81
CA PHE A 411 -29.66 4.61 6.59
C PHE A 411 -28.32 3.86 6.49
N GLY A 412 -27.43 4.03 7.47
CA GLY A 412 -26.18 3.32 7.61
C GLY A 412 -24.94 4.07 7.08
N LEU A 413 -25.05 5.34 6.65
CA LEU A 413 -23.87 6.11 6.21
C LEU A 413 -23.02 6.53 7.42
N ILE A 414 -21.73 6.23 7.37
CA ILE A 414 -20.74 6.71 8.34
C ILE A 414 -20.39 8.17 8.04
N SER A 415 -20.45 9.05 9.04
CA SER A 415 -19.87 10.40 8.96
C SER A 415 -18.35 10.29 9.10
N MET A 416 -17.63 10.87 8.15
CA MET A 416 -16.15 10.89 8.17
C MET A 416 -15.63 11.66 9.40
N LEU A 417 -16.27 12.79 9.72
CA LEU A 417 -15.86 13.62 10.86
C LEU A 417 -16.07 12.87 12.19
N ASP A 418 -17.22 12.25 12.38
CA ASP A 418 -17.53 11.54 13.63
C ASP A 418 -16.59 10.33 13.78
N TYR A 419 -16.43 9.54 12.73
CA TYR A 419 -15.52 8.38 12.73
C TYR A 419 -14.06 8.77 12.94
N TYR A 420 -13.61 9.88 12.33
CA TYR A 420 -12.25 10.41 12.54
C TYR A 420 -12.07 10.85 14.01
N THR A 421 -13.03 11.61 14.56
CA THR A 421 -12.95 12.09 15.94
C THR A 421 -12.91 10.92 16.96
N GLU A 422 -13.74 9.91 16.74
CA GLU A 422 -13.74 8.67 17.55
C GLU A 422 -12.38 7.96 17.52
N ARG A 423 -11.76 7.84 16.33
CA ARG A 423 -10.49 7.14 16.17
C ARG A 423 -9.26 7.95 16.59
N CYS A 424 -9.31 9.28 16.59
CA CYS A 424 -8.25 10.12 17.11
C CYS A 424 -8.20 10.17 18.65
N VAL A 425 -9.33 10.01 19.32
CA VAL A 425 -9.37 9.98 20.81
C VAL A 425 -8.78 8.69 21.37
N THR A 426 -8.69 7.64 20.54
CA THR A 426 -8.16 6.31 20.93
C THR A 426 -6.70 6.08 20.50
N CYS A 427 -5.97 7.14 20.08
CA CYS A 427 -4.55 7.06 19.70
C CYS A 427 -3.66 7.85 20.64
#